data_b49caaaa97bb63e779d6ccccc7a14e5d
#
_entry.id   b49caaaa97bb63e779d6ccccc7a14e5d
#
_cell.length_a   1.000
_cell.length_b   1.000
_cell.length_c   1.000
_cell.angle_alpha   90.00
_cell.angle_beta   90.00
_cell.angle_gamma   90.00
#
_symmetry.space_group_name_H-M   'P 1'
#
loop_
_entity.id
_entity.type
_entity.pdbx_description
1 polymer ?
#
loop_
_entity_poly.entity_id
_entity_poly.type
_entity_poly.pdbx_seq_one_letter_code
_entity_poly.pdbx_strand_id
1 'polypeptide(L)'
;MADNSNHLVTEVRDTFGKGVARKIRAKGKIPAVIYGHGTEPQHVTLPGHETGLILRKSNQVLELDIQGKIQLALVKDVQKDPVRQIIEHIDLIVVRKGEKVTVDVTVHIEGESAPGTNVNQDSNTLSLEVEATHIPESVTVSIEGLEEGAQILAKDVALPTGATLVSDPEALVVGITGEVDQDLGEDDAESTDAPAAPAAEASE
;
A
#
# COMPACT_ATOMS: atom_id res chain seq x y z
N MET A 1 -26.76 -6.52 -12.31
CA MET A 1 -27.23 -6.18 -10.94
C MET A 1 -26.10 -5.40 -10.34
N ALA A 2 -26.30 -4.13 -9.98
CA ALA A 2 -25.27 -3.35 -9.34
C ALA A 2 -24.98 -3.99 -7.97
N ASP A 3 -23.74 -4.40 -7.76
CA ASP A 3 -23.30 -4.90 -6.46
C ASP A 3 -23.40 -3.76 -5.45
N ASN A 4 -24.42 -3.82 -4.60
CA ASN A 4 -24.64 -2.89 -3.49
C ASN A 4 -23.56 -3.05 -2.37
N SER A 5 -22.50 -3.77 -2.63
CA SER A 5 -21.47 -4.09 -1.65
C SER A 5 -20.65 -2.86 -1.21
N ASN A 6 -20.56 -1.82 -2.02
CA ASN A 6 -19.75 -0.63 -1.76
C ASN A 6 -20.56 0.60 -1.30
N HIS A 7 -21.86 0.42 -1.00
CA HIS A 7 -22.73 1.50 -0.51
C HIS A 7 -22.60 1.62 1.01
N LEU A 8 -22.26 2.82 1.48
CA LEU A 8 -22.06 3.12 2.90
C LEU A 8 -22.87 4.36 3.31
N VAL A 9 -23.64 4.24 4.37
CA VAL A 9 -24.33 5.38 4.99
C VAL A 9 -23.33 6.12 5.88
N THR A 10 -23.18 7.42 5.66
CA THR A 10 -22.17 8.24 6.33
C THR A 10 -22.80 9.37 7.14
N GLU A 11 -22.17 9.72 8.24
CA GLU A 11 -22.56 10.84 9.09
C GLU A 11 -21.56 11.99 8.92
N VAL A 12 -22.03 13.20 8.67
CA VAL A 12 -21.18 14.40 8.63
C VAL A 12 -20.68 14.72 10.03
N ARG A 13 -19.45 15.18 10.13
CA ARG A 13 -18.79 15.45 11.38
C ARG A 13 -18.39 16.92 11.48
N ASP A 14 -18.90 17.63 12.49
CA ASP A 14 -18.63 19.04 12.77
C ASP A 14 -17.65 19.21 13.94
N THR A 15 -17.37 18.14 14.67
CA THR A 15 -16.47 18.16 15.82
C THR A 15 -15.14 17.49 15.51
N PHE A 16 -14.06 18.16 15.88
CA PHE A 16 -12.68 17.76 15.52
C PHE A 16 -11.82 17.52 16.76
N GLY A 17 -10.63 17.00 16.52
CA GLY A 17 -9.59 16.80 17.52
C GLY A 17 -9.43 15.36 17.98
N LYS A 18 -8.27 15.09 18.63
CA LYS A 18 -7.81 13.75 19.06
C LYS A 18 -8.83 13.01 19.93
N GLY A 19 -9.46 13.72 20.88
CA GLY A 19 -10.43 13.13 21.80
C GLY A 19 -11.72 12.67 21.10
N VAL A 20 -12.18 13.44 20.11
CA VAL A 20 -13.37 13.11 19.32
C VAL A 20 -13.09 11.91 18.42
N ALA A 21 -11.98 11.91 17.70
CA ALA A 21 -11.58 10.79 16.85
C ALA A 21 -11.46 9.48 17.66
N ARG A 22 -10.89 9.53 18.86
CA ARG A 22 -10.81 8.38 19.76
C ARG A 22 -12.20 7.87 20.19
N LYS A 23 -13.15 8.77 20.46
CA LYS A 23 -14.53 8.39 20.80
C LYS A 23 -15.27 7.76 19.63
N ILE A 24 -15.05 8.23 18.39
CA ILE A 24 -15.62 7.66 17.16
C ILE A 24 -15.11 6.24 16.97
N ARG A 25 -13.80 6.03 17.05
CA ARG A 25 -13.19 4.70 16.95
C ARG A 25 -13.64 3.74 18.06
N ALA A 26 -13.84 4.24 19.28
CA ALA A 26 -14.38 3.45 20.38
C ALA A 26 -15.83 2.97 20.15
N LYS A 27 -16.59 3.66 19.28
CA LYS A 27 -17.94 3.25 18.85
C LYS A 27 -17.93 2.33 17.62
N GLY A 28 -16.76 1.85 17.18
CA GLY A 28 -16.62 1.00 16.00
C GLY A 28 -16.81 1.75 14.67
N LYS A 29 -16.69 3.09 14.68
CA LYS A 29 -16.78 3.92 13.48
C LYS A 29 -15.38 4.44 13.11
N ILE A 30 -15.18 4.76 11.83
CA ILE A 30 -13.91 5.26 11.28
C ILE A 30 -14.10 6.72 10.87
N PRO A 31 -13.25 7.65 11.36
CA PRO A 31 -13.21 9.01 10.83
C PRO A 31 -12.58 9.01 9.44
N ALA A 32 -13.18 9.73 8.51
CA ALA A 32 -12.69 9.89 7.15
C ALA A 32 -12.79 11.34 6.69
N VAL A 33 -12.02 11.66 5.66
CA VAL A 33 -12.05 12.97 4.99
C VAL A 33 -12.28 12.74 3.50
N ILE A 34 -13.23 13.49 2.94
CA ILE A 34 -13.55 13.49 1.52
C ILE A 34 -13.08 14.82 0.95
N TYR A 35 -12.24 14.78 -0.06
CA TYR A 35 -11.74 15.97 -0.75
C TYR A 35 -11.69 15.75 -2.27
N GLY A 36 -11.53 16.83 -3.03
CA GLY A 36 -11.39 16.77 -4.49
C GLY A 36 -12.15 17.89 -5.18
N HIS A 37 -11.89 18.06 -6.48
CA HIS A 37 -12.53 19.07 -7.37
C HIS A 37 -12.54 20.51 -6.85
N GLY A 38 -11.60 20.89 -5.96
CA GLY A 38 -11.56 22.23 -5.38
C GLY A 38 -12.69 22.56 -4.41
N THR A 39 -13.47 21.56 -3.98
CA THR A 39 -14.46 21.72 -2.92
C THR A 39 -13.81 21.69 -1.55
N GLU A 40 -14.45 22.32 -0.57
CA GLU A 40 -13.99 22.24 0.82
C GLU A 40 -13.99 20.78 1.30
N PRO A 41 -12.94 20.36 2.03
CA PRO A 41 -12.89 19.01 2.60
C PRO A 41 -14.07 18.72 3.51
N GLN A 42 -14.76 17.64 3.27
CA GLN A 42 -15.86 17.17 4.11
C GLN A 42 -15.36 16.09 5.06
N HIS A 43 -15.60 16.29 6.35
CA HIS A 43 -15.28 15.29 7.35
C HIS A 43 -16.50 14.41 7.61
N VAL A 44 -16.32 13.11 7.52
CA VAL A 44 -17.38 12.13 7.69
C VAL A 44 -16.97 11.02 8.65
N THR A 45 -17.95 10.24 9.04
CA THR A 45 -17.75 9.06 9.88
C THR A 45 -18.36 7.86 9.17
N LEU A 46 -17.56 6.82 8.96
CA LEU A 46 -17.93 5.59 8.27
C LEU A 46 -18.22 4.45 9.25
N PRO A 47 -19.12 3.50 8.94
CA PRO A 47 -19.31 2.29 9.71
C PRO A 47 -18.06 1.39 9.61
N GLY A 48 -17.40 1.09 10.74
CA GLY A 48 -16.08 0.44 10.73
C GLY A 48 -16.08 -0.97 10.19
N HIS A 49 -17.10 -1.77 10.50
CA HIS A 49 -17.18 -3.16 10.07
C HIS A 49 -17.38 -3.30 8.57
N GLU A 50 -18.37 -2.60 8.02
CA GLU A 50 -18.71 -2.64 6.59
C GLU A 50 -17.56 -2.10 5.74
N THR A 51 -17.02 -0.93 6.15
CA THR A 51 -15.85 -0.34 5.49
C THR A 51 -14.65 -1.27 5.53
N GLY A 52 -14.39 -1.94 6.65
CA GLY A 52 -13.28 -2.88 6.78
C GLY A 52 -13.42 -4.11 5.88
N LEU A 53 -14.62 -4.55 5.55
CA LEU A 53 -14.85 -5.64 4.61
C LEU A 53 -14.53 -5.21 3.16
N ILE A 54 -14.95 -4.00 2.78
CA ILE A 54 -14.70 -3.45 1.44
C ILE A 54 -13.21 -3.19 1.22
N LEU A 55 -12.52 -2.64 2.23
CA LEU A 55 -11.10 -2.29 2.17
C LEU A 55 -10.13 -3.50 2.22
N ARG A 56 -10.64 -4.72 2.20
CA ARG A 56 -9.79 -5.91 1.95
C ARG A 56 -9.20 -5.93 0.55
N LYS A 57 -9.89 -5.28 -0.37
CA LYS A 57 -9.44 -5.05 -1.74
C LYS A 57 -8.89 -3.63 -1.84
N SER A 58 -7.79 -3.47 -2.54
CA SER A 58 -7.17 -2.17 -2.80
C SER A 58 -8.01 -1.35 -3.78
N ASN A 59 -7.83 -0.04 -3.76
CA ASN A 59 -8.34 0.90 -4.78
C ASN A 59 -9.87 0.82 -5.00
N GLN A 60 -10.63 0.66 -3.91
CA GLN A 60 -12.09 0.55 -4.01
C GLN A 60 -12.75 1.92 -4.15
N VAL A 61 -13.77 1.97 -5.01
CA VAL A 61 -14.69 3.10 -5.11
C VAL A 61 -15.89 2.85 -4.20
N LEU A 62 -16.17 3.78 -3.32
CA LEU A 62 -17.25 3.74 -2.36
C LEU A 62 -18.41 4.64 -2.82
N GLU A 63 -19.63 4.16 -2.65
CA GLU A 63 -20.85 4.96 -2.79
C GLU A 63 -21.24 5.46 -1.40
N LEU A 64 -20.98 6.73 -1.13
CA LEU A 64 -21.26 7.34 0.16
C LEU A 64 -22.60 8.04 0.15
N ASP A 65 -23.51 7.61 1.00
CA ASP A 65 -24.75 8.36 1.26
C ASP A 65 -24.50 9.38 2.37
N ILE A 66 -24.41 10.63 1.96
CA ILE A 66 -24.22 11.78 2.85
C ILE A 66 -25.54 12.56 2.93
N GLN A 67 -26.29 12.38 3.99
CA GLN A 67 -27.58 13.06 4.20
C GLN A 67 -28.57 12.91 3.02
N GLY A 68 -28.64 11.70 2.41
CA GLY A 68 -29.51 11.41 1.28
C GLY A 68 -28.95 11.79 -0.10
N LYS A 69 -27.68 12.23 -0.16
CA LYS A 69 -26.97 12.45 -1.42
C LYS A 69 -25.91 11.37 -1.61
N ILE A 70 -26.01 10.65 -2.71
CA ILE A 70 -25.03 9.62 -3.08
C ILE A 70 -23.86 10.29 -3.78
N GLN A 71 -22.65 10.07 -3.24
CA GLN A 71 -21.41 10.59 -3.78
C GLN A 71 -20.42 9.44 -3.97
N LEU A 72 -19.81 9.37 -5.16
CA LEU A 72 -18.73 8.42 -5.42
C LEU A 72 -17.41 8.96 -4.87
N ALA A 73 -16.70 8.13 -4.15
CA ALA A 73 -15.39 8.46 -3.59
C ALA A 73 -14.42 7.29 -3.73
N LEU A 74 -13.23 7.55 -4.24
CA LEU A 74 -12.13 6.61 -4.31
C LEU A 74 -11.35 6.64 -2.99
N VAL A 75 -11.01 5.49 -2.48
CA VAL A 75 -10.11 5.35 -1.33
C VAL A 75 -8.68 5.64 -1.79
N LYS A 76 -8.10 6.75 -1.30
CA LYS A 76 -6.72 7.15 -1.64
C LYS A 76 -5.72 6.59 -0.64
N ASP A 77 -6.01 6.69 0.65
CA ASP A 77 -5.13 6.19 1.71
C ASP A 77 -5.92 5.60 2.86
N VAL A 78 -5.36 4.58 3.49
CA VAL A 78 -5.93 3.89 4.65
C VAL A 78 -4.90 3.80 5.75
N GLN A 79 -5.05 4.63 6.78
CA GLN A 79 -4.18 4.59 7.94
C GLN A 79 -4.63 3.49 8.90
N LYS A 80 -3.79 2.48 9.08
CA LYS A 80 -4.05 1.32 9.92
C LYS A 80 -3.02 1.21 11.04
N ASP A 81 -3.49 1.02 12.28
CA ASP A 81 -2.64 0.69 13.41
C ASP A 81 -2.05 -0.73 13.22
N PRO A 82 -0.71 -0.88 13.09
CA PRO A 82 -0.10 -2.18 12.84
C PRO A 82 -0.23 -3.16 14.01
N VAL A 83 -0.36 -2.66 15.23
CA VAL A 83 -0.45 -3.50 16.45
C VAL A 83 -1.88 -3.97 16.68
N ARG A 84 -2.84 -3.06 16.60
CA ARG A 84 -4.25 -3.35 16.88
C ARG A 84 -5.03 -3.82 15.67
N GLN A 85 -4.45 -3.67 14.47
CA GLN A 85 -5.10 -3.98 13.18
C GLN A 85 -6.43 -3.20 12.98
N ILE A 86 -6.52 -2.01 13.57
CA ILE A 86 -7.70 -1.14 13.47
C ILE A 86 -7.42 -0.03 12.47
N ILE A 87 -8.38 0.24 11.60
CA ILE A 87 -8.31 1.38 10.68
C ILE A 87 -8.52 2.67 11.49
N GLU A 88 -7.53 3.56 11.45
CA GLU A 88 -7.55 4.81 12.19
C GLU A 88 -8.14 5.97 11.42
N HIS A 89 -7.87 6.05 10.13
CA HIS A 89 -8.34 7.10 9.24
C HIS A 89 -8.43 6.61 7.80
N ILE A 90 -9.30 7.23 7.02
CA ILE A 90 -9.44 6.96 5.58
C ILE A 90 -9.51 8.29 4.85
N ASP A 91 -8.66 8.42 3.83
CA ASP A 91 -8.66 9.55 2.92
C ASP A 91 -9.37 9.18 1.63
N LEU A 92 -10.37 9.98 1.25
CA LEU A 92 -11.26 9.74 0.14
C LEU A 92 -11.19 10.89 -0.86
N ILE A 93 -11.05 10.57 -2.13
CA ILE A 93 -11.13 11.53 -3.22
C ILE A 93 -12.49 11.41 -3.91
N VAL A 94 -13.19 12.51 -4.06
CA VAL A 94 -14.41 12.55 -4.88
C VAL A 94 -14.07 12.19 -6.31
N VAL A 95 -14.84 11.28 -6.89
CA VAL A 95 -14.66 10.88 -8.29
C VAL A 95 -15.98 10.97 -9.04
N ARG A 96 -15.90 11.26 -10.33
CA ARG A 96 -17.05 11.25 -11.24
C ARG A 96 -16.94 10.07 -12.20
N LYS A 97 -18.07 9.60 -12.69
CA LYS A 97 -18.09 8.55 -13.70
C LYS A 97 -17.34 9.02 -14.96
N GLY A 98 -16.43 8.20 -15.46
CA GLY A 98 -15.60 8.51 -16.63
C GLY A 98 -14.41 9.44 -16.37
N GLU A 99 -14.14 9.80 -15.11
CA GLU A 99 -12.96 10.56 -14.74
C GLU A 99 -11.74 9.65 -14.61
N LYS A 100 -10.60 10.14 -15.08
CA LYS A 100 -9.32 9.44 -14.88
C LYS A 100 -8.70 9.85 -13.56
N VAL A 101 -8.25 8.87 -12.83
CA VAL A 101 -7.61 9.05 -11.52
C VAL A 101 -6.29 8.32 -11.47
N THR A 102 -5.33 8.90 -10.77
CA THR A 102 -4.05 8.24 -10.50
C THR A 102 -4.18 7.39 -9.24
N VAL A 103 -3.92 6.11 -9.39
CA VAL A 103 -3.98 5.12 -8.31
C VAL A 103 -2.70 4.30 -8.25
N ASP A 104 -2.33 3.88 -7.04
CA ASP A 104 -1.19 3.01 -6.83
C ASP A 104 -1.70 1.56 -6.79
N VAL A 105 -1.34 0.79 -7.81
CA VAL A 105 -1.79 -0.59 -7.99
C VAL A 105 -0.69 -1.55 -7.56
N THR A 106 -1.04 -2.58 -6.80
CA THR A 106 -0.11 -3.59 -6.31
C THR A 106 0.35 -4.50 -7.45
N VAL A 107 1.65 -4.78 -7.51
CA VAL A 107 2.24 -5.71 -8.45
C VAL A 107 2.33 -7.09 -7.81
N HIS A 108 1.73 -8.08 -8.46
CA HIS A 108 1.86 -9.49 -8.11
C HIS A 108 2.80 -10.20 -9.09
N ILE A 109 3.74 -10.93 -8.55
CA ILE A 109 4.67 -11.76 -9.33
C ILE A 109 4.05 -13.14 -9.47
N GLU A 110 3.99 -13.67 -10.69
CA GLU A 110 3.54 -15.02 -11.00
C GLU A 110 4.62 -15.78 -11.76
N GLY A 111 4.75 -17.08 -11.46
CA GLY A 111 5.72 -17.98 -12.07
C GLY A 111 6.92 -18.28 -11.18
N GLU A 112 7.79 -19.15 -11.66
CA GLU A 112 9.04 -19.53 -11.00
C GLU A 112 10.22 -19.09 -11.88
N SER A 113 11.22 -18.48 -11.26
CA SER A 113 12.48 -18.13 -11.92
C SER A 113 13.33 -19.38 -12.16
N ALA A 114 14.40 -19.28 -12.94
CA ALA A 114 15.32 -20.37 -13.15
C ALA A 114 15.91 -20.89 -11.82
N PRO A 115 16.20 -22.20 -11.69
CA PRO A 115 16.76 -22.75 -10.47
C PRO A 115 18.13 -22.11 -10.14
N GLY A 116 18.35 -21.77 -8.86
CA GLY A 116 19.56 -21.08 -8.41
C GLY A 116 19.49 -19.55 -8.56
N THR A 117 18.30 -18.98 -8.72
CA THR A 117 18.09 -17.55 -8.79
C THR A 117 17.18 -17.04 -7.67
N ASN A 118 17.48 -15.84 -7.17
CA ASN A 118 16.65 -15.12 -6.20
C ASN A 118 15.89 -13.98 -6.88
N VAL A 119 14.60 -13.91 -6.60
CA VAL A 119 13.72 -12.84 -7.10
C VAL A 119 13.73 -11.69 -6.10
N ASN A 120 14.15 -10.53 -6.54
CA ASN A 120 14.10 -9.29 -5.75
C ASN A 120 13.04 -8.36 -6.33
N GLN A 121 12.01 -8.06 -5.55
CA GLN A 121 10.98 -7.10 -5.92
C GLN A 121 11.33 -5.73 -5.34
N ASP A 122 11.74 -4.81 -6.21
CA ASP A 122 12.13 -3.44 -5.84
C ASP A 122 10.90 -2.56 -5.63
N SER A 123 9.93 -2.65 -6.55
CA SER A 123 8.69 -1.89 -6.48
C SER A 123 7.49 -2.78 -6.30
N ASN A 124 6.80 -2.62 -5.16
CA ASN A 124 5.58 -3.38 -4.84
C ASN A 124 4.32 -2.76 -5.44
N THR A 125 4.38 -1.50 -5.87
CA THR A 125 3.25 -0.74 -6.41
C THR A 125 3.68 0.05 -7.65
N LEU A 126 2.74 0.23 -8.58
CA LEU A 126 2.89 1.10 -9.76
C LEU A 126 1.78 2.13 -9.77
N SER A 127 2.13 3.41 -10.00
CA SER A 127 1.15 4.47 -10.17
C SER A 127 0.62 4.46 -11.60
N LEU A 128 -0.66 4.21 -11.73
CA LEU A 128 -1.37 4.14 -13.01
C LEU A 128 -2.48 5.19 -13.06
N GLU A 129 -2.67 5.81 -14.22
CA GLU A 129 -3.83 6.62 -14.52
C GLU A 129 -4.90 5.72 -15.16
N VAL A 130 -6.03 5.55 -14.49
CA VAL A 130 -7.11 4.67 -14.92
C VAL A 130 -8.47 5.36 -14.76
N GLU A 131 -9.48 4.86 -15.45
CA GLU A 131 -10.84 5.33 -15.25
C GLU A 131 -11.37 4.90 -13.89
N ALA A 132 -11.98 5.83 -13.13
CA ALA A 132 -12.47 5.60 -11.77
C ALA A 132 -13.47 4.44 -11.64
N THR A 133 -14.14 4.06 -12.72
CA THR A 133 -15.10 2.94 -12.74
C THR A 133 -14.45 1.57 -12.99
N HIS A 134 -13.20 1.54 -13.49
CA HIS A 134 -12.50 0.31 -13.90
C HIS A 134 -11.06 0.27 -13.35
N ILE A 135 -10.94 0.42 -12.05
CA ILE A 135 -9.65 0.36 -11.38
C ILE A 135 -9.23 -1.10 -11.18
N PRO A 136 -8.06 -1.53 -11.65
CA PRO A 136 -7.55 -2.88 -11.41
C PRO A 136 -7.15 -3.05 -9.93
N GLU A 137 -7.43 -4.22 -9.36
CA GLU A 137 -7.01 -4.54 -7.99
C GLU A 137 -5.51 -4.79 -7.91
N SER A 138 -4.95 -5.41 -8.95
CA SER A 138 -3.53 -5.76 -9.06
C SER A 138 -3.09 -5.87 -10.51
N VAL A 139 -1.79 -5.78 -10.73
CA VAL A 139 -1.15 -6.06 -12.02
C VAL A 139 -0.21 -7.24 -11.85
N THR A 140 -0.32 -8.22 -12.73
CA THR A 140 0.48 -9.44 -12.68
C THR A 140 1.70 -9.31 -13.58
N VAL A 141 2.86 -9.70 -13.05
CA VAL A 141 4.13 -9.77 -13.76
C VAL A 141 4.61 -11.21 -13.77
N SER A 142 4.78 -11.79 -14.96
CA SER A 142 5.31 -13.15 -15.10
C SER A 142 6.84 -13.13 -15.07
N ILE A 143 7.40 -13.99 -14.22
CA ILE A 143 8.85 -14.22 -14.11
C ILE A 143 9.25 -15.60 -14.62
N GLU A 144 8.34 -16.32 -15.28
CA GLU A 144 8.53 -17.71 -15.66
C GLU A 144 9.74 -17.89 -16.60
N GLY A 145 10.70 -18.70 -16.14
CA GLY A 145 11.89 -19.05 -16.92
C GLY A 145 12.90 -17.93 -17.12
N LEU A 146 12.81 -16.83 -16.40
CA LEU A 146 13.79 -15.76 -16.46
C LEU A 146 15.11 -16.18 -15.79
N GLU A 147 16.22 -15.87 -16.47
CA GLU A 147 17.57 -16.20 -16.03
C GLU A 147 18.15 -15.12 -15.11
N GLU A 148 19.29 -15.44 -14.49
CA GLU A 148 20.07 -14.51 -13.69
C GLU A 148 20.43 -13.24 -14.47
N GLY A 149 20.26 -12.07 -13.80
CA GLY A 149 20.51 -10.75 -14.38
C GLY A 149 19.33 -10.18 -15.15
N ALA A 150 18.21 -10.92 -15.31
CA ALA A 150 17.02 -10.37 -15.93
C ALA A 150 16.40 -9.27 -15.05
N GLN A 151 15.94 -8.20 -15.69
CA GLN A 151 15.29 -7.06 -15.05
C GLN A 151 13.98 -6.77 -15.76
N ILE A 152 12.92 -6.61 -14.99
CA ILE A 152 11.62 -6.18 -15.49
C ILE A 152 11.41 -4.73 -15.08
N LEU A 153 11.27 -3.86 -16.06
CA LEU A 153 11.01 -2.44 -15.87
C LEU A 153 9.51 -2.16 -15.89
N ALA A 154 9.10 -1.02 -15.34
CA ALA A 154 7.69 -0.63 -15.29
C ALA A 154 7.01 -0.58 -16.67
N LYS A 155 7.76 -0.26 -17.73
CA LYS A 155 7.26 -0.27 -19.13
C LYS A 155 6.95 -1.65 -19.69
N ASP A 156 7.59 -2.70 -19.16
CA ASP A 156 7.48 -4.08 -19.65
C ASP A 156 6.31 -4.83 -18.99
N VAL A 157 5.69 -4.18 -18.01
CA VAL A 157 4.53 -4.75 -17.28
C VAL A 157 3.27 -4.68 -18.13
N ALA A 158 2.56 -5.79 -18.25
CA ALA A 158 1.30 -5.85 -18.97
C ALA A 158 0.20 -5.06 -18.25
N LEU A 159 -0.12 -3.88 -18.79
CA LEU A 159 -1.16 -3.02 -18.26
C LEU A 159 -2.56 -3.44 -18.75
N PRO A 160 -3.60 -3.35 -17.91
CA PRO A 160 -4.97 -3.59 -18.33
C PRO A 160 -5.45 -2.51 -19.31
N THR A 161 -6.50 -2.83 -20.09
CA THR A 161 -7.07 -1.92 -21.09
C THR A 161 -7.55 -0.62 -20.44
N GLY A 162 -7.06 0.50 -20.94
CA GLY A 162 -7.44 1.84 -20.44
C GLY A 162 -6.56 2.38 -19.32
N ALA A 163 -5.54 1.64 -18.87
CA ALA A 163 -4.55 2.13 -17.92
C ALA A 163 -3.37 2.78 -18.66
N THR A 164 -2.89 3.90 -18.12
CA THR A 164 -1.69 4.59 -18.57
C THR A 164 -0.67 4.65 -17.43
N LEU A 165 0.58 4.30 -17.69
CA LEU A 165 1.64 4.36 -16.69
C LEU A 165 1.97 5.82 -16.37
N VAL A 166 1.96 6.17 -15.08
CA VAL A 166 2.38 7.47 -14.54
C VAL A 166 3.75 7.38 -13.88
N SER A 167 4.06 6.21 -13.29
CA SER A 167 5.39 5.94 -12.72
C SER A 167 6.48 6.06 -13.81
N ASP A 168 7.72 6.26 -13.38
CA ASP A 168 8.88 6.26 -14.27
C ASP A 168 8.93 4.93 -15.05
N PRO A 169 8.91 4.96 -16.40
CA PRO A 169 8.95 3.76 -17.22
C PRO A 169 10.25 2.95 -17.07
N GLU A 170 11.33 3.59 -16.60
CA GLU A 170 12.63 2.95 -16.34
C GLU A 170 12.77 2.44 -14.91
N ALA A 171 11.75 2.62 -14.05
CA ALA A 171 11.78 2.11 -12.70
C ALA A 171 11.85 0.58 -12.71
N LEU A 172 12.77 0.02 -11.91
CA LEU A 172 12.91 -1.41 -11.74
C LEU A 172 11.74 -1.94 -10.89
N VAL A 173 11.04 -2.92 -11.41
CA VAL A 173 9.93 -3.59 -10.71
C VAL A 173 10.42 -4.88 -10.10
N VAL A 174 11.07 -5.73 -10.90
CA VAL A 174 11.60 -7.02 -10.47
C VAL A 174 13.00 -7.20 -11.04
N GLY A 175 13.95 -7.57 -10.18
CA GLY A 175 15.28 -7.97 -10.55
C GLY A 175 15.52 -9.44 -10.17
N ILE A 176 16.18 -10.19 -11.04
CA ILE A 176 16.56 -11.58 -10.77
C ILE A 176 18.07 -11.61 -10.55
N THR A 177 18.47 -12.01 -9.35
CA THR A 177 19.88 -12.15 -8.97
C THR A 177 20.22 -13.61 -8.79
N GLY A 178 21.46 -13.98 -9.08
CA GLY A 178 21.97 -15.33 -8.80
C GLY A 178 22.04 -15.56 -7.29
N GLU A 179 21.88 -16.80 -6.88
CA GLU A 179 22.14 -17.22 -5.51
C GLU A 179 23.64 -17.07 -5.24
N VAL A 180 24.02 -16.07 -4.47
CA VAL A 180 25.40 -15.96 -3.98
C VAL A 180 25.51 -16.94 -2.83
N ASP A 181 26.14 -18.09 -3.06
CA ASP A 181 26.62 -18.92 -1.97
C ASP A 181 27.56 -18.04 -1.11
N GLN A 182 27.03 -17.49 -0.06
CA GLN A 182 27.84 -16.93 1.00
C GLN A 182 28.52 -18.13 1.68
N ASP A 183 29.67 -18.50 1.11
CA ASP A 183 30.67 -19.26 1.84
C ASP A 183 31.06 -18.42 3.07
N LEU A 184 30.36 -18.68 4.17
CA LEU A 184 30.75 -18.21 5.49
C LEU A 184 32.04 -18.96 5.81
N GLY A 185 33.15 -18.46 5.25
CA GLY A 185 34.47 -18.92 5.59
C GLY A 185 34.61 -18.97 7.12
N GLU A 186 34.78 -20.17 7.62
CA GLU A 186 35.23 -20.41 9.00
C GLU A 186 36.52 -19.63 9.18
N ASP A 187 36.45 -18.43 9.75
CA ASP A 187 37.60 -17.73 10.28
C ASP A 187 38.01 -18.46 11.53
N ASP A 188 39.02 -19.28 11.31
CA ASP A 188 39.83 -20.00 12.28
C ASP A 188 40.28 -19.02 13.39
N ALA A 189 39.71 -19.20 14.56
CA ALA A 189 40.12 -18.47 15.76
C ALA A 189 41.48 -18.99 16.21
N GLU A 190 42.54 -18.40 15.71
CA GLU A 190 43.89 -18.59 16.32
C GLU A 190 44.08 -17.59 17.47
N SER A 191 44.00 -18.19 18.63
CA SER A 191 44.38 -17.61 19.91
C SER A 191 45.86 -17.20 19.95
N THR A 192 46.15 -15.97 20.34
CA THR A 192 47.42 -15.66 21.01
C THR A 192 47.20 -14.70 22.16
N ASP A 193 47.22 -15.31 23.33
CA ASP A 193 48.05 -15.00 24.49
C ASP A 193 48.09 -13.56 25.01
N ALA A 194 47.59 -13.44 26.24
CA ALA A 194 47.85 -12.32 27.12
C ALA A 194 49.34 -12.30 27.58
N PRO A 195 49.89 -11.14 28.06
CA PRO A 195 49.87 -11.00 29.51
C PRO A 195 49.76 -9.57 30.08
N ALA A 196 49.25 -9.58 31.30
CA ALA A 196 49.60 -8.77 32.47
C ALA A 196 49.38 -7.25 32.49
N ALA A 197 48.57 -6.89 33.44
CA ALA A 197 48.52 -5.63 34.15
C ALA A 197 49.90 -5.23 34.80
N PRO A 198 50.12 -3.96 35.28
CA PRO A 198 49.51 -3.59 36.56
C PRO A 198 49.07 -2.11 36.73
N ALA A 199 48.14 -1.98 37.66
CA ALA A 199 47.95 -1.00 38.74
C ALA A 199 48.59 0.40 38.66
N ALA A 200 47.82 1.35 39.06
CA ALA A 200 47.99 2.35 40.14
C ALA A 200 47.26 3.63 39.81
N GLU A 201 46.35 3.90 40.70
CA GLU A 201 46.26 4.98 41.70
C GLU A 201 45.85 6.36 41.21
N ALA A 202 44.75 6.78 41.77
CA ALA A 202 44.56 7.79 42.78
C ALA A 202 44.15 9.20 42.31
N SER A 203 43.13 9.61 43.02
CA SER A 203 42.82 11.00 43.45
C SER A 203 42.43 12.04 42.36
N GLU A 204 41.32 12.73 42.44
CA GLU A 204 40.74 13.58 43.51
C GLU A 204 39.31 13.91 43.17
#